data_0f4c0296d1a3caa2e8ef269a1592edd5
#
_entry.id   0f4c0296d1a3caa2e8ef269a1592edd5
#
_cell.length_a   1.000
_cell.length_b   1.000
_cell.length_c   1.000
_cell.angle_alpha   90.00
_cell.angle_beta   90.00
_cell.angle_gamma   90.00
#
_symmetry.space_group_name_H-M   'P 1'
#
loop_
_entity.id
_entity.type
_entity.pdbx_description
1 polymer ?
#
loop_
_entity_poly.entity_id
_entity_poly.type
_entity_poly.pdbx_seq_one_letter_code
_entity_poly.pdbx_strand_id
1 'polypeptide(L)'
;MDDNASDLTAKVAAAWGDFTVALARVIPDMPVGSDLALILDPAASGTGSAVYDVSLTVPADGQIRADATSNATLPTAAHLGRSAVGKLVALGWQPPGVLDGAGQRFGLQTDVDDPDGLATIVARTMRDVYGAPHPAFLTYDYQTEDESVADLVLAPARPVTPGEDDDSDPGRTPVSGPLGEVVATVVAAMQHTTPAHLAIDTEGEISLRAGSAMVFIKPTERPAVVDVYSPLLTDVGTNERLFSELSELTRRLPIGRLYYADSTIWASVPVYGRDFQPSHLMLAVQSMTRLADDLDDRLQRKFGGRRFFDAKTTDHGDADDTPPMGMYL
;
A
#
# COMPACT_ATOMS: atom_id res chain seq x y z
N MET A 1 21.98 15.11 2.74
CA MET A 1 21.30 14.96 1.43
C MET A 1 20.44 13.70 1.40
N ASP A 2 20.30 13.04 2.56
CA ASP A 2 19.71 11.70 2.70
C ASP A 2 18.45 11.64 3.58
N ASP A 3 17.90 12.78 4.03
CA ASP A 3 16.88 12.77 5.09
C ASP A 3 15.50 12.20 4.65
N ASN A 4 15.01 12.47 3.44
CA ASN A 4 13.64 12.06 3.10
C ASN A 4 13.52 10.63 2.53
N ALA A 5 14.52 10.13 1.81
CA ALA A 5 14.57 8.71 1.45
C ALA A 5 14.79 7.85 2.70
N SER A 6 15.52 8.39 3.68
CA SER A 6 15.66 7.88 5.04
C SER A 6 14.32 7.82 5.76
N ASP A 7 13.45 8.85 5.61
CA ASP A 7 12.16 8.92 6.30
C ASP A 7 11.15 7.88 5.78
N LEU A 8 11.00 7.72 4.46
CA LEU A 8 10.09 6.69 3.91
C LEU A 8 10.57 5.27 4.27
N THR A 9 11.87 5.02 4.17
CA THR A 9 12.45 3.75 4.58
C THR A 9 12.26 3.51 6.07
N ALA A 10 12.42 4.53 6.89
CA ALA A 10 12.21 4.46 8.33
C ALA A 10 10.73 4.19 8.67
N LYS A 11 9.80 4.86 7.99
CA LYS A 11 8.35 4.63 8.16
C LYS A 11 7.93 3.21 7.79
N VAL A 12 8.43 2.68 6.67
CA VAL A 12 8.18 1.29 6.27
C VAL A 12 8.79 0.31 7.27
N ALA A 13 10.01 0.59 7.74
CA ALA A 13 10.65 -0.25 8.76
C ALA A 13 9.89 -0.21 10.09
N ALA A 14 9.40 0.96 10.51
CA ALA A 14 8.55 1.10 11.69
C ALA A 14 7.25 0.31 11.56
N ALA A 15 6.56 0.39 10.41
CA ALA A 15 5.33 -0.37 10.16
C ALA A 15 5.56 -1.89 10.24
N TRP A 16 6.69 -2.39 9.72
CA TRP A 16 7.07 -3.79 9.89
C TRP A 16 7.38 -4.15 11.34
N GLY A 17 8.01 -3.23 12.09
CA GLY A 17 8.24 -3.38 13.52
C GLY A 17 6.93 -3.50 14.30
N ASP A 18 6.00 -2.59 14.07
CA ASP A 18 4.68 -2.58 14.71
C ASP A 18 3.87 -3.84 14.39
N PHE A 19 3.89 -4.29 13.12
CA PHE A 19 3.26 -5.54 12.71
C PHE A 19 3.88 -6.75 13.41
N THR A 20 5.22 -6.81 13.51
CA THR A 20 5.91 -7.90 14.19
C THR A 20 5.53 -7.97 15.66
N VAL A 21 5.45 -6.82 16.34
CA VAL A 21 5.01 -6.74 17.74
C VAL A 21 3.55 -7.15 17.89
N ALA A 22 2.68 -6.74 16.98
CA ALA A 22 1.28 -7.14 17.00
C ALA A 22 1.13 -8.66 16.83
N LEU A 23 1.85 -9.26 15.89
CA LEU A 23 1.85 -10.71 15.65
C LEU A 23 2.40 -11.47 16.86
N ALA A 24 3.50 -11.00 17.46
CA ALA A 24 4.07 -11.62 18.65
C ALA A 24 3.11 -11.63 19.86
N ARG A 25 2.25 -10.62 19.97
CA ARG A 25 1.21 -10.58 21.03
C ARG A 25 0.07 -11.56 20.79
N VAL A 26 -0.26 -11.80 19.54
CA VAL A 26 -1.36 -12.69 19.15
C VAL A 26 -1.00 -14.16 19.31
N ILE A 27 0.23 -14.52 18.94
CA ILE A 27 0.71 -15.90 18.92
C ILE A 27 0.42 -16.67 20.23
N PRO A 28 0.73 -16.14 21.43
CA PRO A 28 0.49 -16.84 22.69
C PRO A 28 -0.99 -17.07 23.02
N ASP A 29 -1.87 -16.20 22.49
CA ASP A 29 -3.31 -16.23 22.73
C ASP A 29 -4.07 -17.13 21.75
N MET A 30 -3.38 -17.72 20.77
CA MET A 30 -3.99 -18.61 19.80
C MET A 30 -4.37 -19.96 20.45
N PRO A 31 -5.67 -20.33 20.47
CA PRO A 31 -6.11 -21.60 21.04
C PRO A 31 -5.66 -22.80 20.22
N VAL A 32 -5.62 -23.95 20.86
CA VAL A 32 -5.39 -25.22 20.18
C VAL A 32 -6.47 -25.45 19.12
N GLY A 33 -6.05 -25.89 17.93
CA GLY A 33 -6.93 -26.07 16.78
C GLY A 33 -7.16 -24.82 15.95
N SER A 34 -6.58 -23.67 16.34
CA SER A 34 -6.64 -22.46 15.51
C SER A 34 -5.64 -22.46 14.37
N ASP A 35 -6.00 -21.77 13.29
CA ASP A 35 -5.16 -21.50 12.12
C ASP A 35 -5.19 -20.03 11.79
N LEU A 36 -4.01 -19.46 11.56
CA LEU A 36 -3.83 -18.09 11.11
C LEU A 36 -3.03 -18.08 9.81
N ALA A 37 -3.67 -17.78 8.70
CA ALA A 37 -3.01 -17.61 7.41
C ALA A 37 -2.74 -16.13 7.15
N LEU A 38 -1.48 -15.79 6.89
CA LEU A 38 -1.03 -14.46 6.43
C LEU A 38 -0.75 -14.55 4.93
N ILE A 39 -1.47 -13.79 4.14
CA ILE A 39 -1.48 -13.88 2.68
C ILE A 39 -0.96 -12.56 2.10
N LEU A 40 0.03 -12.60 1.22
CA LEU A 40 0.43 -11.45 0.42
C LEU A 40 -0.59 -11.23 -0.69
N ASP A 41 -1.17 -10.02 -0.73
CA ASP A 41 -2.09 -9.63 -1.78
C ASP A 41 -1.47 -9.88 -3.18
N PRO A 42 -2.08 -10.73 -4.01
CA PRO A 42 -1.56 -11.06 -5.34
C PRO A 42 -1.38 -9.83 -6.24
N ALA A 43 -2.18 -8.79 -6.05
CA ALA A 43 -2.04 -7.53 -6.79
C ALA A 43 -0.75 -6.79 -6.41
N ALA A 44 -0.31 -6.91 -5.17
CA ALA A 44 0.94 -6.29 -4.70
C ALA A 44 2.19 -7.05 -5.17
N SER A 45 2.09 -8.36 -5.33
CA SER A 45 3.19 -9.21 -5.79
C SER A 45 3.41 -9.14 -7.29
N GLY A 46 2.42 -8.66 -8.07
CA GLY A 46 2.46 -8.66 -9.53
C GLY A 46 2.45 -10.06 -10.17
N THR A 47 2.17 -11.11 -9.40
CA THR A 47 2.26 -12.51 -9.81
C THR A 47 0.93 -13.08 -10.30
N GLY A 48 -0.10 -12.28 -10.45
CA GLY A 48 -1.42 -12.71 -10.90
C GLY A 48 -2.14 -13.59 -9.87
N SER A 49 -2.31 -14.88 -10.16
CA SER A 49 -2.98 -15.84 -9.28
C SER A 49 -2.04 -16.58 -8.32
N ALA A 50 -0.74 -16.24 -8.28
CA ALA A 50 0.19 -16.87 -7.35
C ALA A 50 0.01 -16.30 -5.95
N VAL A 51 -0.25 -17.17 -4.99
CA VAL A 51 -0.45 -16.82 -3.59
C VAL A 51 0.81 -17.14 -2.80
N TYR A 52 1.42 -16.12 -2.20
CA TYR A 52 2.48 -16.28 -1.21
C TYR A 52 1.86 -16.11 0.17
N ASP A 53 1.92 -17.14 0.97
CA ASP A 53 1.35 -17.14 2.30
C ASP A 53 2.25 -17.81 3.34
N VAL A 54 2.00 -17.49 4.59
CA VAL A 54 2.52 -18.17 5.77
C VAL A 54 1.34 -18.50 6.67
N SER A 55 1.15 -19.77 7.01
CA SER A 55 0.14 -20.18 7.97
C SER A 55 0.77 -20.60 9.30
N LEU A 56 0.10 -20.28 10.40
CA LEU A 56 0.43 -20.67 11.76
C LEU A 56 -0.70 -21.53 12.29
N THR A 57 -0.39 -22.76 12.74
CA THR A 57 -1.36 -23.70 13.29
C THR A 57 -0.93 -24.09 14.71
N VAL A 58 -1.86 -24.13 15.64
CA VAL A 58 -1.63 -24.59 17.02
C VAL A 58 -2.19 -26.00 17.19
N PRO A 59 -1.37 -27.05 17.01
CA PRO A 59 -1.81 -28.42 17.19
C PRO A 59 -1.97 -28.80 18.68
N ALA A 60 -2.59 -29.96 18.94
CA ALA A 60 -2.93 -30.38 20.29
C ALA A 60 -1.72 -30.67 21.20
N ASP A 61 -0.52 -30.80 20.64
CA ASP A 61 0.73 -30.99 21.39
C ASP A 61 1.30 -29.68 21.97
N GLY A 62 0.66 -28.53 21.68
CA GLY A 62 1.04 -27.24 22.23
C GLY A 62 2.26 -26.60 21.54
N GLN A 63 2.81 -27.19 20.50
CA GLN A 63 3.84 -26.55 19.68
C GLN A 63 3.20 -25.85 18.49
N ILE A 64 3.67 -24.65 18.16
CA ILE A 64 3.18 -23.94 16.98
C ILE A 64 3.91 -24.45 15.75
N ARG A 65 3.12 -24.85 14.75
CA ARG A 65 3.62 -25.15 13.43
C ARG A 65 3.37 -23.97 12.50
N ALA A 66 4.40 -23.58 11.79
CA ALA A 66 4.32 -22.60 10.72
C ALA A 66 4.66 -23.27 9.38
N ASP A 67 3.87 -22.97 8.37
CA ASP A 67 4.05 -23.47 7.01
C ASP A 67 4.14 -22.28 6.04
N ALA A 68 5.16 -22.26 5.15
CA ALA A 68 5.36 -21.20 4.18
C ALA A 68 5.31 -21.72 2.75
N THR A 69 4.76 -20.94 1.83
CA THR A 69 4.62 -21.28 0.41
C THR A 69 5.95 -21.70 -0.21
N SER A 70 5.94 -22.77 -0.98
CA SER A 70 7.10 -23.31 -1.73
C SER A 70 6.84 -23.33 -3.24
N ASN A 71 7.89 -23.59 -4.02
CA ASN A 71 7.78 -23.77 -5.48
C ASN A 71 6.91 -24.96 -5.90
N ALA A 72 6.62 -25.88 -5.00
CA ALA A 72 5.77 -27.03 -5.30
C ALA A 72 4.28 -26.65 -5.46
N THR A 73 3.87 -25.53 -4.85
CA THR A 73 2.48 -25.04 -4.89
C THR A 73 2.32 -23.80 -5.79
N LEU A 74 3.41 -23.22 -6.27
CA LEU A 74 3.41 -22.03 -7.11
C LEU A 74 3.41 -22.36 -8.60
N PRO A 75 2.73 -21.53 -9.44
CA PRO A 75 2.94 -21.57 -10.89
C PRO A 75 4.40 -21.31 -11.23
N THR A 76 4.91 -21.93 -12.30
CA THR A 76 6.33 -21.82 -12.69
C THR A 76 6.81 -20.36 -12.86
N ALA A 77 5.94 -19.46 -13.33
CA ALA A 77 6.25 -18.06 -13.51
C ALA A 77 6.48 -17.31 -12.19
N ALA A 78 5.94 -17.84 -11.07
CA ALA A 78 6.03 -17.28 -9.73
C ALA A 78 7.00 -18.05 -8.82
N HIS A 79 7.81 -18.96 -9.38
CA HIS A 79 8.76 -19.73 -8.58
C HIS A 79 9.77 -18.82 -7.89
N LEU A 80 10.02 -19.11 -6.62
CA LEU A 80 11.09 -18.50 -5.83
C LEU A 80 12.45 -18.86 -6.43
N GLY A 81 13.26 -17.86 -6.70
CA GLY A 81 14.63 -18.05 -7.13
C GLY A 81 15.52 -18.65 -6.03
N ARG A 82 16.69 -19.15 -6.40
CA ARG A 82 17.64 -19.78 -5.45
C ARG A 82 17.99 -18.89 -4.26
N SER A 83 18.12 -17.59 -4.47
CA SER A 83 18.40 -16.64 -3.39
C SER A 83 17.25 -16.55 -2.38
N ALA A 84 16.00 -16.52 -2.84
CA ALA A 84 14.82 -16.51 -1.99
C ALA A 84 14.69 -17.81 -1.17
N VAL A 85 14.88 -18.97 -1.82
CA VAL A 85 14.93 -20.27 -1.13
C VAL A 85 16.06 -20.30 -0.09
N GLY A 86 17.24 -19.80 -0.42
CA GLY A 86 18.35 -19.69 0.53
C GLY A 86 18.03 -18.81 1.75
N LYS A 87 17.27 -17.73 1.56
CA LYS A 87 16.80 -16.88 2.66
C LYS A 87 15.81 -17.61 3.56
N LEU A 88 14.88 -18.41 3.02
CA LEU A 88 13.98 -19.23 3.82
C LEU A 88 14.77 -20.16 4.74
N VAL A 89 15.72 -20.90 4.18
CA VAL A 89 16.57 -21.81 4.97
C VAL A 89 17.37 -21.04 6.03
N ALA A 90 17.91 -19.87 5.70
CA ALA A 90 18.65 -19.03 6.64
C ALA A 90 17.76 -18.45 7.76
N LEU A 91 16.46 -18.31 7.52
CA LEU A 91 15.46 -17.92 8.54
C LEU A 91 15.03 -19.10 9.43
N GLY A 92 15.48 -20.32 9.14
CA GLY A 92 15.16 -21.50 9.94
C GLY A 92 14.09 -22.39 9.33
N TRP A 93 13.52 -22.04 8.16
CA TRP A 93 12.55 -22.87 7.48
C TRP A 93 13.19 -24.17 6.98
N GLN A 94 12.53 -25.28 7.28
CA GLN A 94 12.91 -26.61 6.79
C GLN A 94 12.32 -26.81 5.38
N PRO A 95 13.08 -27.35 4.42
CA PRO A 95 12.60 -27.60 3.07
C PRO A 95 11.39 -28.55 3.04
N PRO A 96 10.58 -28.51 1.96
CA PRO A 96 9.47 -29.41 1.75
C PRO A 96 9.84 -30.89 1.95
N GLY A 97 8.99 -31.64 2.69
CA GLY A 97 9.17 -33.04 2.97
C GLY A 97 10.14 -33.36 4.11
N VAL A 98 10.69 -32.38 4.81
CA VAL A 98 11.59 -32.59 5.97
C VAL A 98 10.80 -32.58 7.27
N LEU A 99 9.87 -31.65 7.44
CA LEU A 99 8.99 -31.59 8.62
C LEU A 99 7.71 -32.39 8.37
N ASP A 100 7.39 -33.29 9.27
CA ASP A 100 6.14 -34.07 9.21
C ASP A 100 4.93 -33.13 9.27
N GLY A 101 3.97 -33.34 8.37
CA GLY A 101 2.76 -32.52 8.28
C GLY A 101 2.87 -31.26 7.44
N ALA A 102 4.06 -30.72 7.14
CA ALA A 102 4.23 -29.56 6.26
C ALA A 102 4.01 -29.90 4.77
N GLY A 103 4.01 -31.15 4.40
CA GLY A 103 3.76 -31.62 3.05
C GLY A 103 4.75 -31.06 2.04
N GLN A 104 4.24 -30.33 1.04
CA GLN A 104 5.04 -29.69 -0.01
C GLN A 104 5.43 -28.24 0.31
N ARG A 105 5.18 -27.78 1.54
CA ARG A 105 5.52 -26.42 1.99
C ARG A 105 6.84 -26.41 2.76
N PHE A 106 7.43 -25.26 2.93
CA PHE A 106 8.46 -25.06 3.94
C PHE A 106 7.81 -25.13 5.31
N GLY A 107 8.41 -25.87 6.24
CA GLY A 107 7.90 -26.05 7.59
C GLY A 107 8.82 -25.45 8.64
N LEU A 108 8.23 -24.96 9.72
CA LEU A 108 8.93 -24.55 10.93
C LEU A 108 8.09 -24.99 12.13
N GLN A 109 8.73 -25.54 13.15
CA GLN A 109 8.09 -25.90 14.41
C GLN A 109 8.84 -25.20 15.54
N THR A 110 8.11 -24.55 16.42
CA THR A 110 8.67 -23.80 17.53
C THR A 110 7.78 -23.95 18.77
N ASP A 111 8.37 -23.78 19.93
CA ASP A 111 7.62 -23.71 21.18
C ASP A 111 6.85 -22.37 21.28
N VAL A 112 5.72 -22.39 21.97
CA VAL A 112 4.89 -21.20 22.22
C VAL A 112 5.66 -20.12 23.03
N ASP A 113 6.76 -20.51 23.66
CA ASP A 113 7.56 -19.65 24.56
C ASP A 113 8.45 -18.63 23.80
N ASP A 114 8.57 -18.71 22.45
CA ASP A 114 9.31 -17.73 21.65
C ASP A 114 8.43 -17.06 20.57
N PRO A 115 7.39 -16.30 20.95
CA PRO A 115 6.51 -15.64 20.00
C PRO A 115 7.22 -14.52 19.23
N ASP A 116 8.19 -13.83 19.84
CA ASP A 116 8.96 -12.76 19.20
C ASP A 116 9.85 -13.31 18.06
N GLY A 117 10.50 -14.44 18.31
CA GLY A 117 11.31 -15.13 17.31
C GLY A 117 10.46 -15.57 16.12
N LEU A 118 9.32 -16.23 16.37
CA LEU A 118 8.41 -16.67 15.33
C LEU A 118 7.82 -15.50 14.53
N ALA A 119 7.32 -14.47 15.21
CA ALA A 119 6.79 -13.26 14.55
C ALA A 119 7.84 -12.59 13.66
N THR A 120 9.10 -12.54 14.13
CA THR A 120 10.23 -12.00 13.35
C THR A 120 10.48 -12.83 12.09
N ILE A 121 10.49 -14.15 12.19
CA ILE A 121 10.69 -15.06 11.05
C ILE A 121 9.56 -14.86 10.03
N VAL A 122 8.32 -14.83 10.48
CA VAL A 122 7.15 -14.64 9.62
C VAL A 122 7.21 -13.27 8.92
N ALA A 123 7.41 -12.18 9.65
CA ALA A 123 7.50 -10.83 9.08
C ALA A 123 8.63 -10.71 8.04
N ARG A 124 9.81 -11.30 8.34
CA ARG A 124 10.94 -11.33 7.41
C ARG A 124 10.66 -12.22 6.19
N THR A 125 9.94 -13.30 6.35
CA THR A 125 9.54 -14.15 5.23
C THR A 125 8.65 -13.36 4.26
N MET A 126 7.63 -12.68 4.77
CA MET A 126 6.73 -11.87 3.95
C MET A 126 7.48 -10.72 3.25
N ARG A 127 8.35 -10.01 3.99
CA ARG A 127 9.07 -8.85 3.47
C ARG A 127 10.27 -9.21 2.58
N ASP A 128 11.18 -10.06 3.09
CA ASP A 128 12.52 -10.26 2.49
C ASP A 128 12.55 -11.39 1.46
N VAL A 129 11.58 -12.31 1.53
CA VAL A 129 11.47 -13.47 0.62
C VAL A 129 10.36 -13.29 -0.39
N TYR A 130 9.14 -12.99 0.08
CA TYR A 130 7.98 -12.84 -0.79
C TYR A 130 7.83 -11.43 -1.34
N GLY A 131 8.61 -10.47 -0.83
CA GLY A 131 8.70 -9.12 -1.39
C GLY A 131 7.55 -8.20 -1.03
N ALA A 132 6.83 -8.47 0.07
CA ALA A 132 5.78 -7.57 0.54
C ALA A 132 6.35 -6.19 0.86
N PRO A 133 5.93 -5.12 0.17
CA PRO A 133 6.53 -3.80 0.34
C PRO A 133 6.17 -3.15 1.68
N HIS A 134 5.01 -3.49 2.22
CA HIS A 134 4.48 -2.95 3.47
C HIS A 134 3.47 -3.93 4.08
N PRO A 135 3.31 -4.02 5.41
CA PRO A 135 2.34 -4.94 6.02
C PRO A 135 0.88 -4.69 5.62
N ALA A 136 0.53 -3.49 5.17
CA ALA A 136 -0.81 -3.19 4.66
C ALA A 136 -1.18 -3.94 3.37
N PHE A 137 -0.21 -4.58 2.72
CA PHE A 137 -0.42 -5.50 1.59
C PHE A 137 -0.64 -6.94 2.01
N LEU A 138 -0.71 -7.20 3.31
CA LEU A 138 -1.07 -8.49 3.85
C LEU A 138 -2.56 -8.52 4.20
N THR A 139 -3.18 -9.64 3.87
CA THR A 139 -4.46 -10.03 4.44
C THR A 139 -4.24 -11.22 5.37
N TYR A 140 -5.14 -11.42 6.32
CA TYR A 140 -5.08 -12.59 7.18
C TYR A 140 -6.46 -13.25 7.30
N ASP A 141 -6.43 -14.57 7.33
CA ASP A 141 -7.57 -15.42 7.65
C ASP A 141 -7.29 -16.11 8.99
N TYR A 142 -8.19 -15.93 9.95
CA TYR A 142 -8.06 -16.56 11.25
C TYR A 142 -9.25 -17.45 11.51
N GLN A 143 -8.97 -18.73 11.70
CA GLN A 143 -9.98 -19.74 11.96
C GLN A 143 -9.74 -20.37 13.33
N THR A 144 -10.82 -20.55 14.09
CA THR A 144 -10.81 -21.21 15.39
C THR A 144 -12.11 -21.99 15.58
N GLU A 145 -12.05 -23.12 16.27
CA GLU A 145 -13.23 -23.87 16.66
C GLU A 145 -13.99 -23.22 17.83
N ASP A 146 -13.36 -22.29 18.54
CA ASP A 146 -13.93 -21.59 19.68
C ASP A 146 -14.54 -20.23 19.23
N GLU A 147 -15.85 -20.20 19.05
CA GLU A 147 -16.60 -18.98 18.68
C GLU A 147 -16.53 -17.86 19.74
N SER A 148 -16.00 -18.14 20.93
CA SER A 148 -15.84 -17.14 21.99
C SER A 148 -14.56 -16.33 21.91
N VAL A 149 -13.64 -16.68 21.00
CA VAL A 149 -12.40 -15.95 20.80
C VAL A 149 -12.68 -14.63 20.10
N ALA A 150 -12.22 -13.55 20.72
CA ALA A 150 -12.37 -12.19 20.18
C ALA A 150 -11.72 -12.08 18.79
N ASP A 151 -12.30 -11.22 17.95
CA ASP A 151 -11.74 -10.91 16.64
C ASP A 151 -10.27 -10.53 16.73
N LEU A 152 -9.44 -11.27 16.01
CA LEU A 152 -8.01 -11.01 15.93
C LEU A 152 -7.75 -9.69 15.20
N VAL A 153 -6.90 -8.82 15.75
CA VAL A 153 -6.51 -7.56 15.12
C VAL A 153 -5.01 -7.54 14.87
N LEU A 154 -4.62 -7.65 13.61
CA LEU A 154 -3.24 -7.58 13.14
C LEU A 154 -2.98 -6.33 12.28
N ALA A 155 -3.29 -5.16 12.81
CA ALA A 155 -3.02 -3.92 12.08
C ALA A 155 -1.51 -3.78 11.74
N PRO A 156 -1.15 -3.31 10.55
CA PRO A 156 -1.99 -2.81 9.46
C PRO A 156 -2.49 -3.86 8.45
N ALA A 157 -2.22 -5.16 8.65
CA ALA A 157 -2.82 -6.24 7.85
C ALA A 157 -4.35 -6.28 8.08
N ARG A 158 -5.12 -6.82 7.12
CA ARG A 158 -6.58 -6.82 7.15
C ARG A 158 -7.13 -8.24 7.26
N PRO A 159 -8.22 -8.43 8.03
CA PRO A 159 -8.90 -9.73 8.03
C PRO A 159 -9.50 -10.01 6.65
N VAL A 160 -9.45 -11.27 6.24
CA VAL A 160 -10.30 -11.79 5.18
C VAL A 160 -11.70 -11.89 5.77
N THR A 161 -12.67 -11.15 5.25
CA THR A 161 -14.05 -11.22 5.72
C THR A 161 -14.66 -12.54 5.27
N PRO A 162 -15.02 -13.47 6.18
CA PRO A 162 -15.73 -14.68 5.79
C PRO A 162 -17.16 -14.32 5.42
N GLY A 163 -17.57 -14.60 4.19
CA GLY A 163 -19.00 -14.57 3.86
C GLY A 163 -19.45 -13.86 2.61
N GLU A 164 -18.67 -13.90 1.52
CA GLU A 164 -19.28 -13.78 0.19
C GLU A 164 -18.70 -14.89 -0.68
N ASP A 165 -19.51 -15.90 -0.78
CA ASP A 165 -19.29 -17.26 -1.23
C ASP A 165 -18.53 -17.46 -2.53
N ASP A 166 -17.74 -18.50 -2.44
CA ASP A 166 -17.77 -19.70 -3.29
C ASP A 166 -17.64 -19.46 -4.80
N ASP A 167 -16.47 -19.69 -5.25
CA ASP A 167 -15.90 -19.52 -6.57
C ASP A 167 -15.04 -18.24 -6.73
N SER A 168 -14.63 -17.62 -5.64
CA SER A 168 -13.97 -16.33 -5.63
C SER A 168 -12.57 -16.44 -5.07
N ASP A 169 -11.62 -16.20 -5.94
CA ASP A 169 -10.25 -15.77 -5.67
C ASP A 169 -10.18 -14.88 -4.40
N PRO A 170 -9.39 -15.22 -3.36
CA PRO A 170 -9.29 -14.39 -2.15
C PRO A 170 -8.69 -13.03 -2.50
N GLY A 171 -9.54 -12.03 -2.61
CA GLY A 171 -9.23 -10.66 -3.01
C GLY A 171 -10.35 -10.01 -3.83
N ARG A 172 -11.41 -10.72 -4.12
CA ARG A 172 -12.57 -10.24 -4.86
C ARG A 172 -13.72 -9.86 -3.95
N THR A 173 -13.84 -8.59 -3.62
CA THR A 173 -15.17 -8.00 -3.40
C THR A 173 -15.67 -7.58 -4.77
N PRO A 174 -16.64 -8.26 -5.40
CA PRO A 174 -17.19 -7.80 -6.66
C PRO A 174 -18.01 -6.55 -6.41
N VAL A 175 -17.42 -5.40 -6.63
CA VAL A 175 -18.19 -4.17 -6.70
C VAL A 175 -18.83 -4.18 -8.08
N SER A 176 -20.10 -4.56 -8.13
CA SER A 176 -20.88 -4.65 -9.36
C SER A 176 -21.34 -3.26 -9.77
N GLY A 177 -20.90 -2.80 -10.94
CA GLY A 177 -21.30 -1.52 -11.53
C GLY A 177 -20.25 -0.97 -12.47
N PRO A 178 -20.55 0.12 -13.21
CA PRO A 178 -19.55 0.86 -13.94
C PRO A 178 -18.41 1.31 -13.01
N LEU A 179 -17.17 1.17 -13.43
CA LEU A 179 -15.99 1.47 -12.62
C LEU A 179 -16.04 2.88 -12.01
N GLY A 180 -16.56 3.86 -12.76
CA GLY A 180 -16.69 5.23 -12.29
C GLY A 180 -17.62 5.38 -11.08
N GLU A 181 -18.77 4.68 -11.07
CA GLU A 181 -19.73 4.74 -9.96
C GLU A 181 -19.15 4.10 -8.69
N VAL A 182 -18.45 2.98 -8.88
CA VAL A 182 -17.77 2.29 -7.80
C VAL A 182 -16.67 3.16 -7.18
N VAL A 183 -15.83 3.74 -8.01
CA VAL A 183 -14.77 4.66 -7.59
C VAL A 183 -15.37 5.85 -6.83
N ALA A 184 -16.45 6.46 -7.36
CA ALA A 184 -17.12 7.57 -6.68
C ALA A 184 -17.66 7.17 -5.30
N THR A 185 -18.23 5.96 -5.17
CA THR A 185 -18.72 5.45 -3.89
C THR A 185 -17.58 5.28 -2.88
N VAL A 186 -16.44 4.73 -3.30
CA VAL A 186 -15.26 4.56 -2.43
C VAL A 186 -14.68 5.91 -2.00
N VAL A 187 -14.53 6.85 -2.94
CA VAL A 187 -14.02 8.20 -2.63
C VAL A 187 -14.96 8.94 -1.69
N ALA A 188 -16.28 8.83 -1.90
CA ALA A 188 -17.27 9.44 -1.01
C ALA A 188 -17.15 8.88 0.41
N ALA A 189 -17.00 7.57 0.56
CA ALA A 189 -16.78 6.94 1.86
C ALA A 189 -15.48 7.44 2.52
N MET A 190 -14.38 7.60 1.76
CA MET A 190 -13.12 8.17 2.27
C MET A 190 -13.27 9.61 2.76
N GLN A 191 -14.16 10.40 2.14
CA GLN A 191 -14.42 11.78 2.48
C GLN A 191 -15.58 11.93 3.48
N HIS A 192 -16.13 10.83 4.01
CA HIS A 192 -17.31 10.81 4.90
C HIS A 192 -18.51 11.58 4.32
N THR A 193 -18.75 11.44 3.01
CA THR A 193 -19.81 12.11 2.25
C THR A 193 -20.56 11.13 1.35
N THR A 194 -21.38 11.65 0.45
CA THR A 194 -22.08 10.85 -0.58
C THR A 194 -21.55 11.16 -1.97
N PRO A 195 -21.67 10.27 -2.96
CA PRO A 195 -21.19 10.51 -4.32
C PRO A 195 -21.75 11.80 -4.96
N ALA A 196 -22.96 12.21 -4.58
CA ALA A 196 -23.58 13.43 -5.08
C ALA A 196 -22.88 14.74 -4.64
N HIS A 197 -22.05 14.68 -3.62
CA HIS A 197 -21.30 15.82 -3.10
C HIS A 197 -19.83 15.81 -3.51
N LEU A 198 -19.41 14.84 -4.34
CA LEU A 198 -18.06 14.84 -4.89
C LEU A 198 -17.94 15.86 -6.03
N ALA A 199 -16.78 16.49 -6.12
CA ALA A 199 -16.41 17.29 -7.28
C ALA A 199 -16.02 16.35 -8.43
N ILE A 200 -16.99 16.00 -9.26
CA ILE A 200 -16.81 15.15 -10.44
C ILE A 200 -17.00 16.02 -11.68
N ASP A 201 -16.02 15.98 -12.58
CA ASP A 201 -16.11 16.71 -13.82
C ASP A 201 -16.91 15.98 -14.90
N THR A 202 -17.01 16.60 -16.10
CA THR A 202 -17.76 16.03 -17.24
C THR A 202 -17.13 14.76 -17.83
N GLU A 203 -15.86 14.49 -17.51
CA GLU A 203 -15.15 13.28 -17.92
C GLU A 203 -15.17 12.17 -16.86
N GLY A 204 -15.85 12.41 -15.73
CA GLY A 204 -15.92 11.47 -14.61
C GLY A 204 -14.69 11.47 -13.70
N GLU A 205 -13.83 12.48 -13.83
CA GLU A 205 -12.68 12.66 -12.96
C GLU A 205 -13.11 13.28 -11.63
N ILE A 206 -12.64 12.70 -10.54
CA ILE A 206 -12.92 13.16 -9.18
C ILE A 206 -11.71 13.93 -8.67
N SER A 207 -11.93 15.17 -8.25
CA SER A 207 -10.89 15.95 -7.60
C SER A 207 -11.13 16.06 -6.10
N LEU A 208 -10.11 15.82 -5.31
CA LEU A 208 -10.16 15.92 -3.86
C LEU A 208 -8.91 16.58 -3.31
N ARG A 209 -9.10 17.32 -2.23
CA ARG A 209 -7.99 17.86 -1.45
C ARG A 209 -7.60 16.87 -0.37
N ALA A 210 -6.32 16.50 -0.33
CA ALA A 210 -5.77 15.58 0.66
C ALA A 210 -4.49 16.22 1.25
N GLY A 211 -4.61 16.79 2.46
CA GLY A 211 -3.54 17.55 3.09
C GLY A 211 -3.18 18.83 2.29
N SER A 212 -1.92 18.99 1.93
CA SER A 212 -1.41 20.05 1.06
C SER A 212 -1.55 19.74 -0.44
N ALA A 213 -1.95 18.51 -0.81
CA ALA A 213 -2.04 18.06 -2.19
C ALA A 213 -3.45 18.15 -2.77
N MET A 214 -3.52 18.40 -4.09
CA MET A 214 -4.70 18.12 -4.90
C MET A 214 -4.54 16.76 -5.56
N VAL A 215 -5.44 15.86 -5.30
CA VAL A 215 -5.43 14.53 -5.87
C VAL A 215 -6.58 14.41 -6.86
N PHE A 216 -6.26 13.95 -8.05
CA PHE A 216 -7.21 13.64 -9.11
C PHE A 216 -7.33 12.13 -9.26
N ILE A 217 -8.55 11.64 -9.44
CA ILE A 217 -8.86 10.23 -9.59
C ILE A 217 -9.66 10.07 -10.86
N LYS A 218 -9.05 9.47 -11.87
CA LYS A 218 -9.65 9.29 -13.20
C LYS A 218 -9.92 7.82 -13.48
N PRO A 219 -11.17 7.35 -13.35
CA PRO A 219 -11.54 6.00 -13.79
C PRO A 219 -11.62 5.95 -15.32
N THR A 220 -11.06 4.89 -15.90
CA THR A 220 -11.10 4.62 -17.34
C THR A 220 -11.60 3.19 -17.55
N GLU A 221 -12.60 3.01 -18.42
CA GLU A 221 -13.21 1.69 -18.67
C GLU A 221 -12.36 0.82 -19.62
N ARG A 222 -11.63 1.44 -20.54
CA ARG A 222 -10.86 0.73 -21.58
C ARG A 222 -9.50 1.39 -21.85
N PRO A 223 -8.40 0.86 -21.30
CA PRO A 223 -8.33 -0.25 -20.35
C PRO A 223 -8.98 0.10 -19.01
N ALA A 224 -9.48 -0.91 -18.26
CA ALA A 224 -10.03 -0.69 -16.94
C ALA A 224 -8.89 -0.34 -15.97
N VAL A 225 -8.73 0.97 -15.70
CA VAL A 225 -7.67 1.54 -14.84
C VAL A 225 -8.25 2.76 -14.14
N VAL A 226 -7.88 2.94 -12.89
CA VAL A 226 -8.09 4.19 -12.15
C VAL A 226 -6.73 4.86 -11.99
N ASP A 227 -6.53 6.00 -12.63
CA ASP A 227 -5.31 6.78 -12.46
C ASP A 227 -5.49 7.77 -11.31
N VAL A 228 -4.67 7.61 -10.27
CA VAL A 228 -4.61 8.53 -9.12
C VAL A 228 -3.38 9.39 -9.31
N TYR A 229 -3.55 10.69 -9.51
CA TYR A 229 -2.44 11.57 -9.82
C TYR A 229 -2.56 12.94 -9.14
N SER A 230 -1.41 13.61 -9.01
CA SER A 230 -1.31 14.89 -8.32
C SER A 230 -0.24 15.76 -8.97
N PRO A 231 -0.49 17.05 -9.19
CA PRO A 231 0.56 18.01 -9.54
C PRO A 231 1.36 18.33 -8.27
N LEU A 232 2.65 18.08 -8.30
CA LEU A 232 3.57 18.41 -7.21
C LEU A 232 4.06 19.84 -7.32
N LEU A 233 4.56 20.23 -8.51
CA LEU A 233 5.04 21.58 -8.79
C LEU A 233 4.60 22.04 -10.17
N THR A 234 4.22 23.29 -10.29
CA THR A 234 3.92 24.00 -11.54
C THR A 234 4.99 25.04 -11.86
N ASP A 235 5.01 25.54 -13.09
CA ASP A 235 5.98 26.54 -13.57
C ASP A 235 7.45 26.11 -13.43
N VAL A 236 7.72 24.83 -13.63
CA VAL A 236 9.06 24.27 -13.56
C VAL A 236 9.72 24.31 -14.94
N GLY A 237 10.92 24.88 -15.00
CA GLY A 237 11.73 24.88 -16.23
C GLY A 237 12.38 23.51 -16.49
N THR A 238 12.53 23.16 -17.77
CA THR A 238 13.17 21.90 -18.19
C THR A 238 14.68 21.96 -18.17
N ASN A 239 15.33 20.92 -17.68
CA ASN A 239 16.75 20.64 -17.85
C ASN A 239 17.04 19.14 -17.67
N GLU A 240 18.19 18.68 -18.16
CA GLU A 240 18.58 17.27 -18.05
C GLU A 240 18.64 16.76 -16.61
N ARG A 241 18.98 17.64 -15.68
CA ARG A 241 19.07 17.32 -14.25
C ARG A 241 17.71 17.00 -13.63
N LEU A 242 16.64 17.68 -14.13
CA LEU A 242 15.27 17.39 -13.74
C LEU A 242 14.88 15.98 -14.13
N PHE A 243 15.08 15.60 -15.40
CA PHE A 243 14.69 14.26 -15.87
C PHE A 243 15.48 13.16 -15.19
N SER A 244 16.76 13.36 -14.95
CA SER A 244 17.61 12.43 -14.21
C SER A 244 17.10 12.22 -12.78
N GLU A 245 16.73 13.31 -12.09
CA GLU A 245 16.17 13.24 -10.73
C GLU A 245 14.82 12.56 -10.68
N LEU A 246 13.89 12.89 -11.59
CA LEU A 246 12.58 12.24 -11.67
C LEU A 246 12.69 10.75 -11.95
N SER A 247 13.62 10.36 -12.83
CA SER A 247 13.91 8.96 -13.11
C SER A 247 14.43 8.23 -11.87
N GLU A 248 15.37 8.83 -11.15
CA GLU A 248 15.94 8.26 -9.93
C GLU A 248 14.90 8.15 -8.80
N LEU A 249 14.05 9.16 -8.63
CA LEU A 249 12.97 9.14 -7.67
C LEU A 249 11.93 8.06 -8.03
N THR A 250 11.50 8.01 -9.30
CA THR A 250 10.57 6.98 -9.78
C THR A 250 11.10 5.57 -9.54
N ARG A 251 12.40 5.36 -9.76
CA ARG A 251 13.04 4.05 -9.51
C ARG A 251 12.99 3.63 -8.03
N ARG A 252 12.87 4.59 -7.12
CA ARG A 252 12.79 4.34 -5.67
C ARG A 252 11.36 4.19 -5.16
N LEU A 253 10.38 4.60 -5.95
CA LEU A 253 8.98 4.42 -5.56
C LEU A 253 8.60 2.94 -5.69
N PRO A 254 7.98 2.36 -4.67
CA PRO A 254 7.49 0.99 -4.75
C PRO A 254 6.36 0.86 -5.77
N ILE A 255 5.52 1.87 -5.90
CA ILE A 255 4.40 1.95 -6.84
C ILE A 255 4.30 3.39 -7.36
N GLY A 256 3.96 3.54 -8.65
CA GLY A 256 3.75 4.84 -9.27
C GLY A 256 4.96 5.38 -10.00
N ARG A 257 4.82 6.60 -10.48
CA ARG A 257 5.83 7.29 -11.27
C ARG A 257 5.78 8.79 -11.06
N LEU A 258 6.92 9.43 -11.26
CA LEU A 258 7.04 10.86 -11.42
C LEU A 258 7.33 11.16 -12.88
N TYR A 259 6.67 12.16 -13.43
CA TYR A 259 6.90 12.59 -14.80
C TYR A 259 6.72 14.11 -14.94
N TYR A 260 7.21 14.64 -16.02
CA TYR A 260 7.13 16.06 -16.34
C TYR A 260 6.30 16.26 -17.59
N ALA A 261 5.29 17.09 -17.52
CA ALA A 261 4.46 17.51 -18.63
C ALA A 261 3.95 18.94 -18.39
N ASP A 262 3.89 19.76 -19.44
CA ASP A 262 3.30 21.10 -19.44
C ASP A 262 3.82 21.98 -18.28
N SER A 263 5.12 22.06 -18.15
CA SER A 263 5.81 22.82 -17.08
C SER A 263 5.43 22.39 -15.66
N THR A 264 4.89 21.18 -15.51
CA THR A 264 4.42 20.63 -14.23
C THR A 264 5.10 19.30 -13.96
N ILE A 265 5.52 19.10 -12.71
CA ILE A 265 5.94 17.79 -12.20
C ILE A 265 4.70 17.10 -11.64
N TRP A 266 4.41 15.93 -12.17
CA TRP A 266 3.29 15.10 -11.79
C TRP A 266 3.75 13.84 -11.07
N ALA A 267 2.95 13.40 -10.11
CA ALA A 267 3.00 12.05 -9.58
C ALA A 267 1.76 11.28 -10.03
N SER A 268 1.88 9.98 -10.32
CA SER A 268 0.76 9.12 -10.72
C SER A 268 0.94 7.71 -10.16
N VAL A 269 -0.16 7.17 -9.65
CA VAL A 269 -0.27 5.78 -9.16
C VAL A 269 -1.46 5.13 -9.86
N PRO A 270 -1.24 4.23 -10.82
CA PRO A 270 -2.34 3.51 -11.46
C PRO A 270 -2.86 2.39 -10.54
N VAL A 271 -4.19 2.27 -10.48
CA VAL A 271 -4.90 1.17 -9.82
C VAL A 271 -5.66 0.37 -10.88
N TYR A 272 -5.51 -0.94 -10.87
CA TYR A 272 -6.22 -1.79 -11.83
C TYR A 272 -7.73 -1.73 -11.57
N GLY A 273 -8.50 -1.45 -12.62
CA GLY A 273 -9.96 -1.40 -12.57
C GLY A 273 -10.62 -2.76 -12.80
N ARG A 274 -9.88 -3.75 -13.37
CA ARG A 274 -10.34 -5.13 -13.42
C ARG A 274 -10.17 -5.73 -12.04
N ASP A 275 -11.23 -6.34 -11.51
CA ASP A 275 -11.25 -6.87 -10.14
C ASP A 275 -10.90 -5.77 -9.11
N PHE A 276 -11.50 -4.60 -9.30
CA PHE A 276 -11.22 -3.39 -8.53
C PHE A 276 -11.45 -3.61 -7.03
N GLN A 277 -10.42 -3.28 -6.25
CA GLN A 277 -10.45 -3.36 -4.80
C GLN A 277 -10.47 -1.94 -4.19
N PRO A 278 -11.50 -1.59 -3.41
CA PRO A 278 -11.57 -0.30 -2.72
C PRO A 278 -10.31 0.04 -1.92
N SER A 279 -9.73 -0.96 -1.28
CA SER A 279 -8.49 -0.81 -0.49
C SER A 279 -7.29 -0.35 -1.30
N HIS A 280 -7.17 -0.78 -2.57
CA HIS A 280 -6.08 -0.35 -3.45
C HIS A 280 -6.20 1.12 -3.82
N LEU A 281 -7.43 1.59 -4.06
CA LEU A 281 -7.67 3.02 -4.29
C LEU A 281 -7.35 3.85 -3.06
N MET A 282 -7.82 3.42 -1.89
CA MET A 282 -7.53 4.11 -0.62
C MET A 282 -6.02 4.22 -0.39
N LEU A 283 -5.29 3.13 -0.61
CA LEU A 283 -3.83 3.11 -0.47
C LEU A 283 -3.14 4.02 -1.50
N ALA A 284 -3.60 4.01 -2.76
CA ALA A 284 -3.06 4.87 -3.80
C ALA A 284 -3.24 6.36 -3.45
N VAL A 285 -4.43 6.75 -2.97
CA VAL A 285 -4.71 8.12 -2.52
C VAL A 285 -3.86 8.50 -1.32
N GLN A 286 -3.74 7.64 -0.30
CA GLN A 286 -2.89 7.88 0.87
C GLN A 286 -1.41 8.00 0.48
N SER A 287 -0.94 7.12 -0.41
CA SER A 287 0.45 7.16 -0.90
C SER A 287 0.71 8.44 -1.68
N MET A 288 -0.25 8.88 -2.51
CA MET A 288 -0.17 10.12 -3.27
C MET A 288 -0.08 11.34 -2.35
N THR A 289 -0.92 11.40 -1.31
CA THR A 289 -0.90 12.48 -0.33
C THR A 289 0.47 12.58 0.35
N ARG A 290 0.98 11.47 0.86
CA ARG A 290 2.30 11.43 1.50
C ARG A 290 3.43 11.80 0.53
N LEU A 291 3.37 11.29 -0.69
CA LEU A 291 4.38 11.58 -1.70
C LEU A 291 4.41 13.07 -2.06
N ALA A 292 3.24 13.71 -2.15
CA ALA A 292 3.14 15.13 -2.40
C ALA A 292 3.75 15.94 -1.24
N ASP A 293 3.36 15.66 -0.01
CA ASP A 293 3.91 16.33 1.19
C ASP A 293 5.43 16.15 1.32
N ASP A 294 5.96 14.96 0.97
CA ASP A 294 7.40 14.66 1.12
C ASP A 294 8.27 15.26 0.00
N LEU A 295 7.73 15.44 -1.21
CA LEU A 295 8.52 15.80 -2.38
C LEU A 295 8.37 17.27 -2.81
N ASP A 296 7.25 17.93 -2.53
CA ASP A 296 7.00 19.29 -3.01
C ASP A 296 8.09 20.28 -2.54
N ASP A 297 8.41 20.31 -1.24
CA ASP A 297 9.47 21.14 -0.67
C ASP A 297 10.86 20.84 -1.23
N ARG A 298 11.16 19.58 -1.42
CA ARG A 298 12.46 19.14 -1.92
C ARG A 298 12.65 19.50 -3.37
N LEU A 299 11.64 19.23 -4.19
CA LEU A 299 11.66 19.53 -5.62
C LEU A 299 11.65 21.03 -5.86
N GLN A 300 10.85 21.81 -5.09
CA GLN A 300 10.80 23.26 -5.20
C GLN A 300 12.16 23.91 -4.90
N ARG A 301 12.84 23.49 -3.85
CA ARG A 301 14.20 23.99 -3.54
C ARG A 301 15.23 23.67 -4.62
N LYS A 302 15.05 22.56 -5.35
CA LYS A 302 16.02 22.06 -6.32
C LYS A 302 15.78 22.60 -7.74
N PHE A 303 14.52 22.76 -8.11
CA PHE A 303 14.11 23.08 -9.48
C PHE A 303 13.30 24.37 -9.61
N GLY A 304 12.97 25.02 -8.48
CA GLY A 304 12.06 26.16 -8.47
C GLY A 304 10.62 25.72 -8.73
N GLY A 305 9.84 26.59 -9.33
CA GLY A 305 8.42 26.36 -9.56
C GLY A 305 7.56 26.75 -8.36
N ARG A 306 6.26 26.50 -8.48
CA ARG A 306 5.27 26.82 -7.44
C ARG A 306 4.52 25.55 -7.05
N ARG A 307 4.20 25.42 -5.77
CA ARG A 307 3.28 24.39 -5.31
C ARG A 307 1.88 24.69 -5.82
N PHE A 308 1.08 23.66 -5.98
CA PHE A 308 -0.31 23.83 -6.43
C PHE A 308 -1.13 24.64 -5.43
N PHE A 309 -0.87 24.49 -4.14
CA PHE A 309 -1.50 25.24 -3.04
C PHE A 309 -0.54 26.19 -2.33
N ASP A 310 0.37 26.81 -3.02
CA ASP A 310 0.92 28.03 -2.46
C ASP A 310 -0.28 28.96 -2.25
N ALA A 311 -0.62 29.22 -0.98
CA ALA A 311 -1.60 30.22 -0.65
C ALA A 311 -1.21 31.46 -1.47
N LYS A 312 -2.02 31.85 -2.43
CA LYS A 312 -1.92 33.18 -2.99
C LYS A 312 -1.95 34.09 -1.79
N THR A 313 -0.82 34.64 -1.41
CA THR A 313 -0.78 35.91 -0.76
C THR A 313 -1.57 36.78 -1.72
N THR A 314 -2.81 37.01 -1.41
CA THR A 314 -3.60 38.05 -2.05
C THR A 314 -2.80 39.30 -1.75
N ASP A 315 -1.98 39.69 -2.71
CA ASP A 315 -1.42 41.00 -2.80
C ASP A 315 -2.67 41.93 -2.97
N HIS A 316 -3.26 42.27 -1.85
CA HIS A 316 -4.05 43.45 -1.72
C HIS A 316 -3.02 44.57 -1.80
N GLY A 317 -2.64 44.86 -3.02
CA GLY A 317 -2.14 46.20 -3.33
C GLY A 317 -3.19 47.18 -2.85
N ASP A 318 -2.95 47.73 -1.67
CA ASP A 318 -3.48 49.01 -1.29
C ASP A 318 -3.09 49.98 -2.40
N ALA A 319 -3.96 50.13 -3.36
CA ALA A 319 -4.00 51.30 -4.17
C ALA A 319 -4.42 52.44 -3.24
N ASP A 320 -3.42 53.04 -2.62
CA ASP A 320 -3.52 54.35 -2.00
C ASP A 320 -3.79 55.39 -3.13
N ASP A 321 -5.04 55.42 -3.53
CA ASP A 321 -5.58 56.42 -4.45
C ASP A 321 -5.94 57.66 -3.62
N THR A 322 -4.88 58.33 -3.15
CA THR A 322 -5.02 59.69 -2.60
C THR A 322 -4.88 60.67 -3.76
N PRO A 323 -5.94 61.35 -4.19
CA PRO A 323 -5.83 62.38 -5.21
C PRO A 323 -5.01 63.56 -4.68
N PRO A 324 -4.11 64.17 -5.48
CA PRO A 324 -3.35 65.30 -5.04
C PRO A 324 -4.29 66.50 -4.87
N MET A 325 -4.35 67.03 -3.63
CA MET A 325 -5.00 68.28 -3.32
C MET A 325 -4.33 69.36 -4.08
N GLY A 326 -5.03 69.94 -5.07
CA GLY A 326 -4.64 71.17 -5.74
C GLY A 326 -4.66 72.33 -4.79
N MET A 327 -3.51 72.92 -4.65
CA MET A 327 -3.36 74.23 -3.99
C MET A 327 -3.59 75.34 -5.00
N TYR A 328 -4.73 76.02 -4.88
CA TYR A 328 -4.95 77.36 -5.49
C TYR A 328 -4.37 78.41 -4.58
N LEU A 329 -3.39 79.12 -5.05
CA LEU A 329 -3.25 80.58 -5.19
C LEU A 329 -2.03 80.90 -6.00
#